data_2520f723097d2cc7d6cd1a86c3123948
#
_entry.id   2520f723097d2cc7d6cd1a86c3123948
#
_cell.length_a   1.000
_cell.length_b   1.000
_cell.length_c   1.000
_cell.angle_alpha   90.00
_cell.angle_beta   90.00
_cell.angle_gamma   90.00
#
_symmetry.space_group_name_H-M   'P 1'
#
loop_
_entity.id
_entity.type
_entity.pdbx_description
1 polymer ?
#
loop_
_entity_poly.entity_id
_entity_poly.type
_entity_poly.pdbx_seq_one_letter_code
_entity_poly.pdbx_strand_id
1 'polypeptide(L)'
;MVIKLLNSNRSGFTLIELLVVVAIIGILAAVGVVAYGKYTTSAKIAASKEQHYSMKKFIQASYGQCALGDNYVLMNTCKLNNWSCNGLRVGNSDPGTVNRPCKSGAGSASNSAYHFVFHFNNSGFKNPYNLDGPTNLSIGGTDPKQCCLAQGFNPRVLGQTYVWGYNNDNRIKVVTNIGDTSGNNVYLTDYVTWPGRGF
;
A
#
# COMPACT_ATOMS: atom_id res chain seq x y z
N MET A 1 -5.34 -73.20 18.63
CA MET A 1 -5.68 -71.77 18.42
C MET A 1 -5.41 -71.46 16.93
N VAL A 2 -6.47 -71.38 16.10
CA VAL A 2 -6.31 -71.23 14.65
C VAL A 2 -6.52 -69.74 14.36
N ILE A 3 -5.45 -69.08 13.89
CA ILE A 3 -5.50 -67.69 13.47
C ILE A 3 -6.09 -67.64 12.04
N LYS A 4 -7.32 -67.13 11.92
CA LYS A 4 -8.02 -66.92 10.67
C LYS A 4 -7.45 -65.64 10.02
N LEU A 5 -6.58 -65.82 9.02
CA LEU A 5 -6.08 -64.73 8.20
C LEU A 5 -7.21 -64.16 7.39
N LEU A 6 -7.65 -62.94 7.72
CA LEU A 6 -8.58 -62.17 6.94
C LEU A 6 -7.93 -61.81 5.62
N ASN A 7 -8.34 -62.46 4.54
CA ASN A 7 -7.94 -62.12 3.20
C ASN A 7 -8.61 -60.80 2.79
N SER A 8 -7.89 -59.69 2.90
CA SER A 8 -8.33 -58.39 2.46
C SER A 8 -8.20 -58.38 0.93
N ASN A 9 -9.32 -58.45 0.21
CA ASN A 9 -9.38 -58.20 -1.23
C ASN A 9 -8.96 -56.74 -1.47
N ARG A 10 -7.70 -56.52 -1.76
CA ARG A 10 -7.20 -55.23 -2.25
C ARG A 10 -7.46 -55.20 -3.76
N SER A 11 -8.55 -54.55 -4.17
CA SER A 11 -8.74 -54.19 -5.57
C SER A 11 -7.67 -53.14 -5.93
N GLY A 12 -6.72 -53.52 -6.79
CA GLY A 12 -5.73 -52.58 -7.30
C GLY A 12 -6.37 -51.64 -8.35
N PHE A 13 -5.88 -50.40 -8.42
CA PHE A 13 -6.25 -49.45 -9.49
C PHE A 13 -5.85 -49.98 -10.85
N THR A 14 -6.72 -49.86 -11.84
CA THR A 14 -6.37 -50.19 -13.23
C THR A 14 -5.53 -49.06 -13.84
N LEU A 15 -4.68 -49.42 -14.78
CA LEU A 15 -3.80 -48.46 -15.50
C LEU A 15 -4.64 -47.39 -16.24
N ILE A 16 -5.81 -47.76 -16.74
CA ILE A 16 -6.69 -46.84 -17.47
C ILE A 16 -7.35 -45.83 -16.50
N GLU A 17 -7.73 -46.22 -15.27
CA GLU A 17 -8.29 -45.35 -14.29
C GLU A 17 -7.27 -44.26 -13.89
N LEU A 18 -6.00 -44.65 -13.73
CA LEU A 18 -4.95 -43.69 -13.39
C LEU A 18 -4.71 -42.74 -14.57
N LEU A 19 -4.69 -43.23 -15.81
CA LEU A 19 -4.44 -42.42 -17.01
C LEU A 19 -5.54 -41.37 -17.21
N VAL A 20 -6.80 -41.74 -17.04
CA VAL A 20 -7.94 -40.82 -17.14
C VAL A 20 -7.86 -39.72 -16.09
N VAL A 21 -7.54 -40.07 -14.85
CA VAL A 21 -7.43 -39.10 -13.74
C VAL A 21 -6.33 -38.09 -14.04
N VAL A 22 -5.13 -38.52 -14.42
CA VAL A 22 -4.03 -37.59 -14.73
C VAL A 22 -4.31 -36.71 -15.94
N ALA A 23 -5.04 -37.23 -16.95
CA ALA A 23 -5.46 -36.45 -18.09
C ALA A 23 -6.43 -35.32 -17.68
N ILE A 24 -7.41 -35.61 -16.84
CA ILE A 24 -8.38 -34.61 -16.34
C ILE A 24 -7.67 -33.56 -15.48
N ILE A 25 -6.80 -33.97 -14.54
CA ILE A 25 -6.03 -33.07 -13.75
C ILE A 25 -5.13 -32.17 -14.61
N GLY A 26 -4.50 -32.71 -15.62
CA GLY A 26 -3.68 -31.96 -16.57
C GLY A 26 -4.45 -30.85 -17.29
N ILE A 27 -5.66 -31.15 -17.77
CA ILE A 27 -6.53 -30.16 -18.44
C ILE A 27 -6.98 -29.09 -17.44
N LEU A 28 -7.41 -29.47 -16.25
CA LEU A 28 -7.86 -28.53 -15.22
C LEU A 28 -6.71 -27.63 -14.75
N ALA A 29 -5.51 -28.17 -14.58
CA ALA A 29 -4.33 -27.41 -14.21
C ALA A 29 -3.96 -26.37 -15.28
N ALA A 30 -3.99 -26.75 -16.56
CA ALA A 30 -3.66 -25.85 -17.68
C ALA A 30 -4.59 -24.64 -17.73
N VAL A 31 -5.90 -24.82 -17.56
CA VAL A 31 -6.89 -23.73 -17.51
C VAL A 31 -6.77 -22.92 -16.21
N GLY A 32 -6.56 -23.61 -15.10
CA GLY A 32 -6.48 -23.02 -13.77
C GLY A 32 -5.33 -22.01 -13.63
N VAL A 33 -4.15 -22.32 -14.15
CA VAL A 33 -2.97 -21.43 -14.05
C VAL A 33 -3.21 -20.09 -14.76
N VAL A 34 -3.81 -20.09 -15.94
CA VAL A 34 -4.09 -18.86 -16.70
C VAL A 34 -5.16 -18.01 -16.00
N ALA A 35 -6.22 -18.64 -15.50
CA ALA A 35 -7.28 -17.94 -14.77
C ALA A 35 -6.77 -17.34 -13.45
N TYR A 36 -5.93 -18.08 -12.72
CA TYR A 36 -5.33 -17.63 -11.46
C TYR A 36 -4.44 -16.39 -11.64
N GLY A 37 -3.61 -16.36 -12.70
CA GLY A 37 -2.77 -15.20 -13.01
C GLY A 37 -3.59 -13.91 -13.23
N LYS A 38 -4.68 -13.98 -13.98
CA LYS A 38 -5.58 -12.83 -14.19
C LYS A 38 -6.28 -12.40 -12.89
N TYR A 39 -6.73 -13.36 -12.10
CA TYR A 39 -7.38 -13.07 -10.82
C TYR A 39 -6.44 -12.37 -9.85
N THR A 40 -5.20 -12.85 -9.69
CA THR A 40 -4.21 -12.22 -8.79
C THR A 40 -3.85 -10.81 -9.25
N THR A 41 -3.72 -10.55 -10.53
CA THR A 41 -3.46 -9.21 -11.05
C THR A 41 -4.63 -8.27 -10.77
N SER A 42 -5.87 -8.70 -11.01
CA SER A 42 -7.06 -7.91 -10.70
C SER A 42 -7.17 -7.60 -9.20
N ALA A 43 -6.84 -8.57 -8.34
CA ALA A 43 -6.81 -8.37 -6.89
C ALA A 43 -5.77 -7.34 -6.47
N LYS A 44 -4.56 -7.33 -7.06
CA LYS A 44 -3.53 -6.32 -6.81
C LYS A 44 -3.96 -4.91 -7.25
N ILE A 45 -4.62 -4.80 -8.40
CA ILE A 45 -5.19 -3.54 -8.87
C ILE A 45 -6.25 -3.03 -7.88
N ALA A 46 -7.18 -3.89 -7.45
CA ALA A 46 -8.21 -3.54 -6.50
C ALA A 46 -7.62 -3.10 -5.14
N ALA A 47 -6.63 -3.83 -4.63
CA ALA A 47 -5.93 -3.49 -3.40
C ALA A 47 -5.19 -2.14 -3.51
N SER A 48 -4.56 -1.85 -4.65
CA SER A 48 -3.91 -0.56 -4.89
C SER A 48 -4.90 0.61 -4.92
N LYS A 49 -6.08 0.41 -5.50
CA LYS A 49 -7.16 1.41 -5.50
C LYS A 49 -7.69 1.67 -4.09
N GLU A 50 -7.99 0.62 -3.35
CA GLU A 50 -8.49 0.74 -1.98
C GLU A 50 -7.48 1.46 -1.07
N GLN A 51 -6.21 1.11 -1.19
CA GLN A 51 -5.14 1.77 -0.46
C GLN A 51 -5.04 3.27 -0.81
N HIS A 52 -5.15 3.63 -2.10
CA HIS A 52 -5.18 5.02 -2.55
C HIS A 52 -6.34 5.81 -1.92
N TYR A 53 -7.55 5.26 -1.96
CA TYR A 53 -8.72 5.92 -1.37
C TYR A 53 -8.65 6.01 0.16
N SER A 54 -8.09 5.01 0.82
CA SER A 54 -7.85 5.05 2.26
C SER A 54 -6.89 6.17 2.65
N MET A 55 -5.79 6.36 1.91
CA MET A 55 -4.87 7.47 2.11
C MET A 55 -5.55 8.82 1.90
N LYS A 56 -6.29 8.98 0.80
CA LYS A 56 -7.07 10.20 0.52
C LYS A 56 -8.03 10.54 1.66
N LYS A 57 -8.84 9.56 2.09
CA LYS A 57 -9.80 9.74 3.19
C LYS A 57 -9.11 10.14 4.49
N PHE A 58 -7.98 9.53 4.82
CA PHE A 58 -7.22 9.89 6.01
C PHE A 58 -6.72 11.34 5.95
N ILE A 59 -6.17 11.78 4.81
CA ILE A 59 -5.72 13.17 4.62
C ILE A 59 -6.88 14.14 4.78
N GLN A 60 -8.04 13.84 4.16
CA GLN A 60 -9.25 14.66 4.27
C GLN A 60 -9.76 14.75 5.71
N ALA A 61 -9.82 13.61 6.42
CA ALA A 61 -10.25 13.56 7.81
C ALA A 61 -9.31 14.36 8.72
N SER A 62 -7.99 14.21 8.53
CA SER A 62 -6.98 14.93 9.31
C SER A 62 -7.10 16.45 9.13
N TYR A 63 -7.32 16.91 7.91
CA TYR A 63 -7.57 18.33 7.66
C TYR A 63 -8.92 18.80 8.18
N GLY A 64 -9.94 17.93 8.12
CA GLY A 64 -11.24 18.20 8.71
C GLY A 64 -11.16 18.43 10.23
N GLN A 65 -10.42 17.60 10.93
CA GLN A 65 -10.16 17.78 12.39
C GLN A 65 -9.52 19.14 12.68
N CYS A 66 -8.47 19.50 11.93
CA CYS A 66 -7.83 20.80 12.11
C CYS A 66 -8.78 21.98 11.76
N ALA A 67 -9.64 21.83 10.74
CA ALA A 67 -10.60 22.85 10.36
C ALA A 67 -11.71 23.05 11.41
N LEU A 68 -12.09 21.98 12.11
CA LEU A 68 -13.08 22.01 13.20
C LEU A 68 -12.52 22.59 14.51
N GLY A 69 -11.21 22.84 14.57
CA GLY A 69 -10.57 23.48 15.72
C GLY A 69 -9.81 22.53 16.64
N ASP A 70 -9.60 21.29 16.22
CA ASP A 70 -8.72 20.38 16.94
C ASP A 70 -7.31 20.95 17.03
N ASN A 71 -6.68 20.75 18.19
CA ASN A 71 -5.33 21.27 18.42
C ASN A 71 -4.25 20.41 17.78
N TYR A 72 -4.54 19.13 17.51
CA TYR A 72 -3.59 18.19 16.93
C TYR A 72 -4.30 16.99 16.28
N VAL A 73 -3.59 16.33 15.39
CA VAL A 73 -3.96 15.04 14.80
C VAL A 73 -2.94 13.99 15.23
N LEU A 74 -3.42 12.83 15.68
CA LEU A 74 -2.57 11.71 16.05
C LEU A 74 -2.08 10.99 14.79
N MET A 75 -0.78 10.88 14.62
CA MET A 75 -0.16 10.20 13.48
C MET A 75 0.83 9.13 13.93
N ASN A 76 0.89 8.03 13.20
CA ASN A 76 1.93 7.02 13.39
C ASN A 76 3.28 7.57 12.92
N THR A 77 4.33 7.18 13.63
CA THR A 77 5.70 7.60 13.35
C THR A 77 6.64 6.42 13.51
N CYS A 78 7.90 6.60 13.13
CA CYS A 78 8.91 5.57 13.29
C CYS A 78 9.30 5.30 14.74
N LYS A 79 9.62 4.07 15.05
CA LYS A 79 10.36 3.72 16.26
C LYS A 79 11.81 4.25 16.17
N LEU A 80 12.31 4.80 17.26
CA LEU A 80 13.56 5.57 17.40
C LEU A 80 14.85 4.91 16.84
N ASN A 81 14.85 3.64 16.49
CA ASN A 81 16.05 2.89 16.10
C ASN A 81 16.05 2.41 14.64
N ASN A 82 15.14 2.88 13.80
CA ASN A 82 15.10 2.45 12.40
C ASN A 82 15.60 3.57 11.48
N TRP A 83 16.72 3.34 10.80
CA TRP A 83 17.36 4.26 9.84
C TRP A 83 16.45 4.70 8.69
N SER A 84 15.34 3.99 8.48
CA SER A 84 14.31 4.36 7.49
C SER A 84 13.54 5.64 7.82
N CYS A 85 13.77 6.21 8.98
CA CYS A 85 13.03 7.36 9.51
C CYS A 85 13.70 8.71 9.28
N ASN A 86 14.67 8.82 8.40
CA ASN A 86 15.34 10.06 7.97
C ASN A 86 15.09 11.30 8.86
N GLY A 87 15.58 11.26 10.10
CA GLY A 87 15.77 12.47 10.91
C GLY A 87 14.56 13.02 11.67
N LEU A 88 13.36 12.47 11.56
CA LEU A 88 12.25 12.84 12.42
C LEU A 88 12.44 12.25 13.83
N ARG A 89 13.15 12.98 14.67
CA ARG A 89 13.21 12.73 16.10
C ARG A 89 11.85 13.09 16.68
N VAL A 90 11.10 12.11 17.09
CA VAL A 90 9.92 12.30 17.92
C VAL A 90 10.41 12.44 19.36
N GLY A 91 9.96 13.45 20.04
CA GLY A 91 10.21 13.59 21.49
C GLY A 91 9.72 12.36 22.25
N ASN A 92 10.10 12.24 23.52
CA ASN A 92 9.94 11.13 24.47
C ASN A 92 8.54 10.50 24.65
N SER A 93 7.62 10.68 23.73
CA SER A 93 6.28 10.13 23.78
C SER A 93 6.20 8.85 22.94
N ASP A 94 5.50 7.89 23.46
CA ASP A 94 5.13 6.56 22.97
C ASP A 94 5.71 6.12 21.62
N PRO A 95 6.52 5.05 21.57
CA PRO A 95 7.16 4.60 20.34
C PRO A 95 6.11 4.13 19.32
N GLY A 96 5.74 4.98 18.39
CA GLY A 96 4.84 4.65 17.29
C GLY A 96 3.74 5.67 17.00
N THR A 97 3.54 6.67 17.85
CA THR A 97 2.55 7.74 17.60
C THR A 97 3.10 9.12 17.95
N VAL A 98 2.61 10.14 17.26
CA VAL A 98 2.95 11.54 17.52
C VAL A 98 1.73 12.43 17.31
N ASN A 99 1.54 13.38 18.21
CA ASN A 99 0.56 14.44 18.06
C ASN A 99 1.14 15.50 17.11
N ARG A 100 0.53 15.69 15.97
CA ARG A 100 0.88 16.77 15.04
C ARG A 100 -0.03 17.96 15.28
N PRO A 101 0.52 19.09 15.74
CA PRO A 101 -0.30 20.25 16.04
C PRO A 101 -0.91 20.86 14.78
N CYS A 102 -2.18 21.15 14.83
CA CYS A 102 -2.88 21.95 13.83
C CYS A 102 -2.53 23.43 14.01
N LYS A 103 -1.58 23.93 13.24
CA LYS A 103 -1.13 25.32 13.31
C LYS A 103 -1.74 26.15 12.18
N SER A 104 -2.24 27.34 12.49
CA SER A 104 -2.59 28.32 11.48
C SER A 104 -1.31 28.96 10.92
N GLY A 105 -1.13 28.94 9.60
CA GLY A 105 -0.08 29.69 8.92
C GLY A 105 1.34 29.10 8.95
N ALA A 106 1.61 28.07 9.75
CA ALA A 106 2.95 27.54 9.94
C ALA A 106 3.26 26.27 9.13
N GLY A 107 2.27 25.63 8.53
CA GLY A 107 2.46 24.41 7.75
C GLY A 107 2.26 24.67 6.27
N SER A 108 3.20 24.23 5.45
CA SER A 108 3.01 24.16 4.01
C SER A 108 2.35 22.84 3.62
N ALA A 109 1.67 22.80 2.48
CA ALA A 109 1.15 21.55 1.93
C ALA A 109 2.25 20.49 1.77
N SER A 110 3.46 20.91 1.40
CA SER A 110 4.64 20.03 1.31
C SER A 110 5.02 19.42 2.64
N ASN A 111 5.03 20.19 3.72
CA ASN A 111 5.36 19.68 5.04
C ASN A 111 4.30 18.69 5.53
N SER A 112 3.02 18.98 5.29
CA SER A 112 1.93 18.06 5.60
C SER A 112 2.04 16.75 4.82
N ALA A 113 2.35 16.81 3.52
CA ALA A 113 2.57 15.61 2.70
C ALA A 113 3.66 14.71 3.28
N TYR A 114 4.75 15.30 3.76
CA TYR A 114 5.84 14.59 4.43
C TYR A 114 5.34 13.80 5.65
N HIS A 115 4.55 14.42 6.52
CA HIS A 115 3.99 13.76 7.70
C HIS A 115 3.01 12.64 7.34
N PHE A 116 2.19 12.82 6.32
CA PHE A 116 1.28 11.78 5.84
C PHE A 116 2.04 10.55 5.32
N VAL A 117 3.11 10.74 4.55
CA VAL A 117 3.92 9.61 4.07
C VAL A 117 4.53 8.83 5.23
N PHE A 118 5.03 9.51 6.26
CA PHE A 118 5.51 8.83 7.47
C PHE A 118 4.41 8.06 8.18
N HIS A 119 3.23 8.66 8.33
CA HIS A 119 2.09 7.98 8.91
C HIS A 119 1.75 6.70 8.15
N PHE A 120 1.60 6.77 6.84
CA PHE A 120 1.24 5.61 6.02
C PHE A 120 2.31 4.52 6.05
N ASN A 121 3.59 4.88 5.95
CA ASN A 121 4.68 3.91 6.07
C ASN A 121 4.70 3.17 7.41
N ASN A 122 4.24 3.80 8.48
CA ASN A 122 4.19 3.22 9.82
C ASN A 122 2.81 2.64 10.18
N SER A 123 1.82 2.76 9.31
CA SER A 123 0.46 2.21 9.47
C SER A 123 0.24 0.89 8.74
N GLY A 124 1.32 0.26 8.26
CA GLY A 124 1.24 -1.04 7.59
C GLY A 124 0.80 -0.99 6.12
N PHE A 125 0.75 0.19 5.51
CA PHE A 125 0.53 0.29 4.07
C PHE A 125 1.72 -0.34 3.32
N LYS A 126 1.43 -1.31 2.45
CA LYS A 126 2.43 -2.03 1.66
C LYS A 126 2.08 -1.99 0.18
N ASN A 127 3.07 -2.16 -0.66
CA ASN A 127 2.83 -2.30 -2.09
C ASN A 127 2.16 -3.65 -2.39
N PRO A 128 0.92 -3.68 -2.94
CA PRO A 128 0.23 -4.93 -3.25
C PRO A 128 0.95 -5.81 -4.29
N TYR A 129 1.86 -5.23 -5.08
CA TYR A 129 2.67 -5.96 -6.05
C TYR A 129 3.98 -6.49 -5.48
N ASN A 130 4.42 -5.97 -4.32
CA ASN A 130 5.64 -6.39 -3.64
C ASN A 130 5.48 -6.29 -2.12
N LEU A 131 4.84 -7.29 -1.53
CA LEU A 131 4.52 -7.32 -0.09
C LEU A 131 5.77 -7.46 0.80
N ASP A 132 6.83 -8.07 0.28
CA ASP A 132 8.08 -8.30 1.01
C ASP A 132 9.08 -7.14 0.85
N GLY A 133 8.80 -6.24 -0.08
CA GLY A 133 9.61 -5.06 -0.34
C GLY A 133 9.40 -3.95 0.67
N PRO A 134 10.29 -2.94 0.67
CA PRO A 134 10.08 -1.75 1.45
C PRO A 134 8.75 -1.10 1.04
N THR A 135 8.12 -0.42 2.00
CA THR A 135 6.92 0.38 1.72
C THR A 135 7.25 1.36 0.59
N ASN A 136 6.63 1.16 -0.56
CA ASN A 136 6.89 1.97 -1.76
C ASN A 136 6.09 3.29 -1.75
N LEU A 137 5.98 3.90 -0.57
CA LEU A 137 5.45 5.25 -0.43
C LEU A 137 6.62 6.21 -0.52
N SER A 138 6.65 7.00 -1.55
CA SER A 138 7.67 8.04 -1.72
C SER A 138 7.08 9.41 -1.46
N ILE A 139 7.86 10.21 -0.74
CA ILE A 139 7.60 11.62 -0.55
C ILE A 139 8.09 12.35 -1.79
N GLY A 140 7.22 13.17 -2.36
CA GLY A 140 7.69 14.25 -3.18
C GLY A 140 8.18 15.38 -2.28
N GLY A 141 9.49 15.47 -2.09
CA GLY A 141 10.07 16.56 -1.31
C GLY A 141 10.13 17.87 -2.08
N THR A 142 10.17 18.98 -1.33
CA THR A 142 10.43 20.34 -1.90
C THR A 142 11.85 20.49 -2.41
N ASP A 143 12.77 19.61 -2.02
CA ASP A 143 14.16 19.61 -2.47
C ASP A 143 14.38 18.53 -3.53
N PRO A 144 14.57 18.92 -4.80
CA PRO A 144 14.89 17.97 -5.88
C PRO A 144 16.19 17.18 -5.64
N LYS A 145 17.02 17.60 -4.69
CA LYS A 145 18.29 16.95 -4.36
C LYS A 145 18.18 15.89 -3.27
N GLN A 146 17.11 15.92 -2.44
CA GLN A 146 16.97 15.00 -1.31
C GLN A 146 16.09 13.78 -1.56
N CYS A 147 15.18 13.84 -2.49
CA CYS A 147 14.42 12.66 -2.89
C CYS A 147 13.98 12.74 -4.34
N CYS A 148 14.60 11.98 -5.08
CA CYS A 148 14.36 11.23 -6.30
C CYS A 148 13.37 11.75 -7.34
N LEU A 149 12.51 12.76 -7.13
CA LEU A 149 11.49 13.09 -8.13
C LEU A 149 11.11 14.57 -8.08
N ALA A 150 11.43 15.27 -9.14
CA ALA A 150 10.92 16.61 -9.39
C ALA A 150 9.39 16.65 -9.39
N GLN A 151 8.80 17.79 -9.05
CA GLN A 151 7.35 17.99 -9.11
C GLN A 151 6.79 17.50 -10.45
N GLY A 152 5.78 16.65 -10.40
CA GLY A 152 5.09 16.16 -11.60
C GLY A 152 5.40 14.73 -12.03
N PHE A 153 6.33 14.03 -11.39
CA PHE A 153 6.58 12.62 -11.72
C PHE A 153 5.48 11.71 -11.16
N ASN A 154 5.14 10.71 -11.96
CA ASN A 154 4.27 9.62 -11.56
C ASN A 154 5.09 8.43 -11.02
N PRO A 155 4.52 7.61 -10.11
CA PRO A 155 5.19 6.40 -9.63
C PRO A 155 5.56 5.47 -10.78
N ARG A 156 6.80 4.97 -10.81
CA ARG A 156 7.29 4.09 -11.89
C ARG A 156 7.00 2.62 -11.62
N VAL A 157 6.82 2.26 -10.35
CA VAL A 157 6.59 0.87 -9.93
C VAL A 157 5.11 0.64 -9.70
N LEU A 158 4.59 -0.49 -10.19
CA LEU A 158 3.21 -0.89 -9.93
C LEU A 158 2.93 -0.98 -8.43
N GLY A 159 1.78 -0.46 -8.01
CA GLY A 159 1.37 -0.39 -6.60
C GLY A 159 2.04 0.72 -5.78
N GLN A 160 2.97 1.46 -6.36
CA GLN A 160 3.65 2.57 -5.69
C GLN A 160 2.74 3.80 -5.62
N THR A 161 2.75 4.50 -4.48
CA THR A 161 2.01 5.75 -4.28
C THR A 161 2.96 6.90 -3.94
N TYR A 162 2.71 8.05 -4.54
CA TYR A 162 3.37 9.31 -4.20
C TYR A 162 2.37 10.29 -3.58
N VAL A 163 2.81 10.99 -2.54
CA VAL A 163 2.06 12.06 -1.89
C VAL A 163 2.88 13.35 -1.99
N TRP A 164 2.29 14.36 -2.65
CA TRP A 164 2.94 15.65 -2.89
C TRP A 164 2.14 16.79 -2.31
N GLY A 165 2.83 17.75 -1.71
CA GLY A 165 2.24 19.01 -1.33
C GLY A 165 2.61 20.13 -2.31
N TYR A 166 1.62 20.79 -2.86
CA TYR A 166 1.77 21.99 -3.70
C TYR A 166 1.46 23.23 -2.87
N ASN A 167 2.50 23.99 -2.52
CA ASN A 167 2.33 25.18 -1.68
C ASN A 167 1.62 26.33 -2.44
N ASN A 168 1.84 26.44 -3.74
CA ASN A 168 1.22 27.50 -4.55
C ASN A 168 -0.29 27.34 -4.68
N ASP A 169 -0.76 26.10 -4.69
CA ASP A 169 -2.18 25.77 -4.90
C ASP A 169 -2.87 25.29 -3.62
N ASN A 170 -2.14 25.21 -2.51
CA ASN A 170 -2.63 24.67 -1.24
C ASN A 170 -3.30 23.30 -1.39
N ARG A 171 -2.66 22.40 -2.14
CA ARG A 171 -3.19 21.05 -2.43
C ARG A 171 -2.18 19.97 -2.09
N ILE A 172 -2.71 18.83 -1.67
CA ILE A 172 -1.96 17.58 -1.66
C ILE A 172 -2.43 16.71 -2.82
N LYS A 173 -1.49 16.27 -3.64
CA LYS A 173 -1.70 15.28 -4.70
C LYS A 173 -1.36 13.90 -4.13
N VAL A 174 -2.27 12.95 -4.29
CA VAL A 174 -2.01 11.52 -4.09
C VAL A 174 -2.06 10.88 -5.46
N VAL A 175 -1.01 10.19 -5.86
CA VAL A 175 -0.96 9.47 -7.13
C VAL A 175 -0.45 8.06 -6.92
N THR A 176 -1.21 7.07 -7.38
CA THR A 176 -0.88 5.64 -7.28
C THR A 176 -0.79 5.04 -8.67
N ASN A 177 0.26 4.30 -8.93
CA ASN A 177 0.35 3.47 -10.13
C ASN A 177 -0.38 2.15 -9.87
N ILE A 178 -1.65 2.07 -10.27
CA ILE A 178 -2.48 0.88 -10.04
C ILE A 178 -2.22 -0.23 -11.06
N GLY A 179 -1.59 0.10 -12.19
CA GLY A 179 -1.40 -0.81 -13.31
C GLY A 179 -2.69 -1.22 -14.02
N ASP A 180 -2.54 -1.94 -15.12
CA ASP A 180 -3.63 -2.66 -15.80
C ASP A 180 -3.41 -4.17 -15.76
N THR A 181 -4.33 -4.92 -16.37
CA THR A 181 -4.25 -6.39 -16.46
C THR A 181 -3.11 -6.89 -17.35
N SER A 182 -2.53 -6.03 -18.16
CA SER A 182 -1.37 -6.30 -19.03
C SER A 182 -0.04 -5.86 -18.40
N GLY A 183 -0.07 -5.26 -17.21
CA GLY A 183 1.13 -4.79 -16.52
C GLY A 183 1.60 -3.39 -16.94
N ASN A 184 0.80 -2.66 -17.71
CA ASN A 184 1.12 -1.29 -18.07
C ASN A 184 0.84 -0.32 -16.92
N ASN A 185 1.52 0.82 -16.93
CA ASN A 185 1.31 1.86 -15.93
C ASN A 185 -0.04 2.56 -16.14
N VAL A 186 -0.87 2.55 -15.11
CA VAL A 186 -2.14 3.30 -15.04
C VAL A 186 -2.17 4.06 -13.73
N TYR A 187 -2.43 5.36 -13.80
CA TYR A 187 -2.33 6.25 -12.65
C TYR A 187 -3.70 6.68 -12.14
N LEU A 188 -3.94 6.40 -10.87
CA LEU A 188 -5.05 6.98 -10.12
C LEU A 188 -4.52 8.23 -9.41
N THR A 189 -5.15 9.38 -9.67
CA THR A 189 -4.70 10.68 -9.14
C THR A 189 -5.85 11.41 -8.49
N ASP A 190 -5.65 11.82 -7.25
CA ASP A 190 -6.58 12.63 -6.48
C ASP A 190 -5.87 13.84 -5.86
N TYR A 191 -6.65 14.87 -5.57
CA TYR A 191 -6.21 16.08 -4.89
C TYR A 191 -7.03 16.31 -3.63
N VAL A 192 -6.37 16.72 -2.56
CA VAL A 192 -7.00 17.17 -1.32
C VAL A 192 -6.59 18.62 -1.09
N THR A 193 -7.56 19.50 -0.97
CA THR A 193 -7.30 20.91 -0.70
C THR A 193 -6.82 21.07 0.75
N TRP A 194 -5.74 21.79 0.92
CA TRP A 194 -5.22 22.16 2.23
C TRP A 194 -5.97 23.39 2.77
N PRO A 195 -6.58 23.33 3.95
CA PRO A 195 -7.48 24.38 4.45
C PRO A 195 -6.75 25.60 5.05
N GLY A 196 -5.45 25.76 4.83
CA GLY A 196 -4.67 26.86 5.43
C GLY A 196 -4.27 26.60 6.88
N ARG A 197 -4.71 25.49 7.47
CA ARG A 197 -4.27 24.97 8.76
C ARG A 197 -3.75 23.56 8.56
N GLY A 198 -2.52 23.29 8.94
CA GLY A 198 -1.87 21.99 8.77
C GLY A 198 -0.74 21.79 9.76
N PHE A 199 0.05 20.77 9.51
CA PHE A 199 1.11 20.28 10.41
C PHE A 199 2.44 20.94 10.11
#